data_1db3d2091be6e716a77263670593701b
#
_entry.id   1db3d2091be6e716a77263670593701b
#
_cell.length_a   1.000
_cell.length_b   1.000
_cell.length_c   1.000
_cell.angle_alpha   90.00
_cell.angle_beta   90.00
_cell.angle_gamma   90.00
#
_symmetry.space_group_name_H-M   'P 1'
#
loop_
_entity.id
_entity.type
_entity.pdbx_description
1 polymer ?
#
loop_
_entity_poly.entity_id
_entity_poly.type
_entity_poly.pdbx_seq_one_letter_code
_entity_poly.pdbx_strand_id
1 'polypeptide(L)'
;MDGFNTAAAEEAHHTLLGCLGSLRWARRVADHRPYPTLDALLAACDEAAYDLGPDDLTEALATESLPALPQDAYGAAHMALNAAHAAYEARFGHAFVICLSAVPPGESLDHVLTGIRSRLTNDPEDERVVAAEELRRLAKERLARLLQGIAA
;
A
#
# COMPACT_ATOMS: atom_id res chain seq x y z
N MET A 1 0.43 -2.16 -20.82
CA MET A 1 0.29 -3.63 -20.56
C MET A 1 1.36 -4.46 -21.27
N ASP A 2 1.57 -4.20 -22.55
CA ASP A 2 2.54 -5.02 -23.32
C ASP A 2 3.93 -4.95 -22.73
N GLY A 3 4.37 -3.77 -22.30
CA GLY A 3 5.68 -3.61 -21.69
C GLY A 3 5.86 -4.45 -20.42
N PHE A 4 4.84 -4.52 -19.58
CA PHE A 4 4.87 -5.34 -18.38
C PHE A 4 4.89 -6.84 -18.73
N ASN A 5 4.05 -7.26 -19.68
CA ASN A 5 3.95 -8.66 -20.09
C ASN A 5 5.25 -9.19 -20.70
N THR A 6 6.03 -8.32 -21.36
CA THR A 6 7.25 -8.70 -22.08
C THR A 6 8.54 -8.34 -21.34
N ALA A 7 8.44 -7.65 -20.21
CA ALA A 7 9.62 -7.25 -19.44
C ALA A 7 10.39 -8.46 -18.91
N ALA A 8 11.71 -8.30 -18.72
CA ALA A 8 12.50 -9.31 -18.05
C ALA A 8 11.95 -9.59 -16.65
N ALA A 9 12.14 -10.81 -16.16
CA ALA A 9 11.61 -11.21 -14.86
C ALA A 9 12.02 -10.27 -13.72
N GLU A 10 13.30 -9.88 -13.71
CA GLU A 10 13.81 -8.97 -12.67
C GLU A 10 13.15 -7.59 -12.74
N GLU A 11 12.92 -7.08 -13.94
CA GLU A 11 12.26 -5.79 -14.15
C GLU A 11 10.79 -5.85 -13.67
N ALA A 12 10.10 -6.94 -14.01
CA ALA A 12 8.73 -7.14 -13.55
C ALA A 12 8.65 -7.25 -12.02
N HIS A 13 9.58 -7.99 -11.40
CA HIS A 13 9.67 -8.07 -9.95
C HIS A 13 9.91 -6.71 -9.32
N HIS A 14 10.81 -5.93 -9.87
CA HIS A 14 11.12 -4.58 -9.36
C HIS A 14 9.89 -3.66 -9.42
N THR A 15 9.19 -3.70 -10.54
CA THR A 15 7.95 -2.93 -10.71
C THR A 15 6.91 -3.31 -9.64
N LEU A 16 6.70 -4.60 -9.47
CA LEU A 16 5.71 -5.11 -8.50
C LEU A 16 6.12 -4.83 -7.06
N LEU A 17 7.40 -4.96 -6.72
CA LEU A 17 7.89 -4.66 -5.37
C LEU A 17 7.70 -3.18 -5.00
N GLY A 18 7.68 -2.29 -5.98
CA GLY A 18 7.34 -0.88 -5.76
C GLY A 18 5.87 -0.67 -5.42
N CYS A 19 5.02 -1.64 -5.72
CA CYS A 19 3.58 -1.58 -5.42
C CYS A 19 3.23 -2.24 -4.09
N LEU A 20 3.86 -3.38 -3.80
CA LEU A 20 3.71 -4.10 -2.54
C LEU A 20 5.01 -4.86 -2.27
N GLY A 21 5.62 -4.60 -1.12
CA GLY A 21 6.97 -5.06 -0.79
C GLY A 21 7.08 -6.50 -0.34
N SER A 22 6.44 -7.44 -1.03
CA SER A 22 6.55 -8.87 -0.78
C SER A 22 7.14 -9.57 -2.00
N LEU A 23 8.28 -10.23 -1.82
CA LEU A 23 8.93 -10.94 -2.92
C LEU A 23 8.09 -12.13 -3.40
N ARG A 24 7.45 -12.86 -2.49
CA ARG A 24 6.55 -13.96 -2.85
C ARG A 24 5.41 -13.49 -3.73
N TRP A 25 4.77 -12.37 -3.35
CA TRP A 25 3.71 -11.77 -4.13
C TRP A 25 4.19 -11.33 -5.51
N ALA A 26 5.31 -10.63 -5.55
CA ALA A 26 5.87 -10.13 -6.82
C ALA A 26 6.19 -11.28 -7.77
N ARG A 27 6.81 -12.35 -7.27
CA ARG A 27 7.11 -13.53 -8.09
C ARG A 27 5.86 -14.21 -8.59
N ARG A 28 4.87 -14.41 -7.74
CA ARG A 28 3.63 -15.06 -8.13
C ARG A 28 2.91 -14.30 -9.23
N VAL A 29 2.79 -12.99 -9.09
CA VAL A 29 2.14 -12.15 -10.11
C VAL A 29 2.94 -12.15 -11.40
N ALA A 30 4.26 -12.00 -11.34
CA ALA A 30 5.11 -12.00 -12.53
C ALA A 30 5.10 -13.33 -13.27
N ASP A 31 5.06 -14.45 -12.55
CA ASP A 31 5.11 -15.78 -13.14
C ASP A 31 3.86 -16.13 -13.94
N HIS A 32 2.75 -15.49 -13.70
CA HIS A 32 1.49 -15.72 -14.42
C HIS A 32 1.31 -14.82 -15.63
N ARG A 33 2.34 -14.05 -16.01
CA ARG A 33 2.32 -13.27 -17.26
C ARG A 33 2.34 -14.21 -18.48
N PRO A 34 1.73 -13.78 -19.61
CA PRO A 34 1.09 -12.51 -19.88
C PRO A 34 -0.35 -12.43 -19.36
N TYR A 35 -0.79 -11.21 -19.07
CA TYR A 35 -2.17 -10.93 -18.70
C TYR A 35 -2.89 -10.29 -19.89
N PRO A 36 -4.13 -10.71 -20.20
CA PRO A 36 -4.85 -10.20 -21.36
C PRO A 36 -5.28 -8.74 -21.21
N THR A 37 -5.58 -8.31 -20.00
CA THR A 37 -6.03 -6.94 -19.72
C THR A 37 -5.46 -6.45 -18.40
N LEU A 38 -5.48 -5.13 -18.20
CA LEU A 38 -5.12 -4.54 -16.91
C LEU A 38 -6.02 -5.06 -15.78
N ASP A 39 -7.32 -5.17 -16.04
CA ASP A 39 -8.26 -5.67 -15.02
C ASP A 39 -7.93 -7.10 -14.59
N ALA A 40 -7.51 -7.95 -15.52
CA ALA A 40 -7.08 -9.31 -15.18
C ALA A 40 -5.83 -9.30 -14.30
N LEU A 41 -4.88 -8.43 -14.60
CA LEU A 41 -3.67 -8.26 -13.79
C LEU A 41 -4.01 -7.76 -12.38
N LEU A 42 -4.86 -6.74 -12.27
CA LEU A 42 -5.25 -6.20 -10.96
C LEU A 42 -6.00 -7.22 -10.11
N ALA A 43 -6.85 -8.03 -10.74
CA ALA A 43 -7.54 -9.11 -10.03
C ALA A 43 -6.56 -10.17 -9.52
N ALA A 44 -5.56 -10.53 -10.32
CA ALA A 44 -4.52 -11.48 -9.91
C ALA A 44 -3.67 -10.93 -8.76
N CYS A 45 -3.35 -9.64 -8.81
CA CYS A 45 -2.62 -8.95 -7.74
C CYS A 45 -3.39 -9.00 -6.41
N ASP A 46 -4.68 -8.71 -6.47
CA ASP A 46 -5.53 -8.70 -5.29
C ASP A 46 -5.65 -10.09 -4.66
N GLU A 47 -5.88 -11.09 -5.50
CA GLU A 47 -5.97 -12.49 -5.06
C GLU A 47 -4.66 -12.98 -4.43
N ALA A 48 -3.53 -12.68 -5.07
CA ALA A 48 -2.22 -13.06 -4.55
C ALA A 48 -1.91 -12.34 -3.22
N ALA A 49 -2.31 -11.08 -3.09
CA ALA A 49 -2.10 -10.33 -1.85
C ALA A 49 -2.99 -10.86 -0.72
N TYR A 50 -4.20 -11.27 -1.03
CA TYR A 50 -5.09 -11.87 -0.05
C TYR A 50 -4.50 -13.15 0.56
N ASP A 51 -3.73 -13.89 -0.23
CA ASP A 51 -3.12 -15.15 0.20
C ASP A 51 -1.82 -14.99 0.99
N LEU A 52 -1.34 -13.76 1.21
CA LEU A 52 -0.10 -13.55 1.96
C LEU A 52 -0.23 -14.00 3.40
N GLY A 53 0.78 -14.76 3.86
CA GLY A 53 0.89 -15.16 5.25
C GLY A 53 1.44 -14.04 6.14
N PRO A 54 1.49 -14.28 7.47
CA PRO A 54 1.95 -13.26 8.42
C PRO A 54 3.36 -12.73 8.15
N ASP A 55 4.29 -13.60 7.75
CA ASP A 55 5.67 -13.20 7.49
C ASP A 55 5.78 -12.33 6.23
N ASP A 56 5.03 -12.68 5.19
CA ASP A 56 4.99 -11.92 3.95
C ASP A 56 4.37 -10.54 4.18
N LEU A 57 3.32 -10.47 5.00
CA LEU A 57 2.70 -9.22 5.38
C LEU A 57 3.66 -8.34 6.19
N THR A 58 4.39 -8.92 7.13
CA THR A 58 5.40 -8.20 7.91
C THR A 58 6.49 -7.62 6.99
N GLU A 59 6.96 -8.40 6.03
CA GLU A 59 7.92 -7.95 5.03
C GLU A 59 7.38 -6.73 4.25
N ALA A 60 6.15 -6.83 3.77
CA ALA A 60 5.52 -5.76 3.00
C ALA A 60 5.34 -4.49 3.84
N LEU A 61 4.85 -4.63 5.07
CA LEU A 61 4.65 -3.49 5.96
C LEU A 61 5.96 -2.80 6.31
N ALA A 62 7.07 -3.54 6.38
CA ALA A 62 8.38 -2.95 6.66
C ALA A 62 8.86 -2.00 5.56
N THR A 63 8.32 -2.10 4.35
CA THR A 63 8.66 -1.21 3.24
C THR A 63 7.79 0.04 3.17
N GLU A 64 6.71 0.09 3.96
CA GLU A 64 5.75 1.19 3.91
C GLU A 64 6.16 2.34 4.83
N SER A 65 5.73 3.54 4.44
CA SER A 65 5.91 4.73 5.26
C SER A 65 4.63 5.56 5.19
N LEU A 66 4.49 6.50 6.12
CA LEU A 66 3.35 7.41 6.10
C LEU A 66 3.40 8.23 4.81
N PRO A 67 2.26 8.37 4.09
CA PRO A 67 2.28 9.14 2.84
C PRO A 67 2.65 10.59 3.07
N ALA A 68 3.35 11.18 2.09
CA ALA A 68 3.65 12.61 2.11
C ALA A 68 2.33 13.37 1.94
N LEU A 69 2.04 14.26 2.89
CA LEU A 69 0.82 15.05 2.89
C LEU A 69 1.12 16.50 2.56
N PRO A 70 0.14 17.24 1.99
CA PRO A 70 0.36 18.65 1.69
C PRO A 70 0.81 19.43 2.92
N GLN A 71 1.79 20.34 2.72
CA GLN A 71 2.41 21.11 3.81
C GLN A 71 1.69 22.41 4.12
N ASP A 72 0.57 22.66 3.50
CA ASP A 72 -0.24 23.87 3.73
C ASP A 72 -1.11 23.78 4.98
N ALA A 73 -1.05 22.66 5.69
CA ALA A 73 -1.71 22.51 6.98
C ALA A 73 -0.90 23.20 8.07
N TYR A 74 -1.59 23.65 9.12
CA TYR A 74 -0.96 24.28 10.27
C TYR A 74 0.08 23.36 10.92
N GLY A 75 1.19 23.91 11.40
CA GLY A 75 2.23 23.14 12.06
C GLY A 75 1.73 22.27 13.22
N ALA A 76 0.72 22.76 13.96
CA ALA A 76 0.10 22.00 15.03
C ALA A 76 -0.56 20.71 14.53
N ALA A 77 -1.18 20.73 13.36
CA ALA A 77 -1.81 19.54 12.77
C ALA A 77 -0.76 18.50 12.37
N HIS A 78 0.36 18.95 11.79
CA HIS A 78 1.47 18.06 11.47
C HIS A 78 2.13 17.49 12.72
N MET A 79 2.25 18.27 13.79
CA MET A 79 2.76 17.78 15.06
C MET A 79 1.85 16.72 15.66
N ALA A 80 0.53 16.94 15.61
CA ALA A 80 -0.45 15.96 16.08
C ALA A 80 -0.38 14.67 15.26
N LEU A 81 -0.22 14.79 13.94
CA LEU A 81 -0.08 13.63 13.06
C LEU A 81 1.19 12.84 13.41
N ASN A 82 2.33 13.52 13.56
CA ASN A 82 3.59 12.86 13.88
C ASN A 82 3.51 12.13 15.23
N ALA A 83 2.90 12.74 16.23
CA ALA A 83 2.73 12.14 17.55
C ALA A 83 1.81 10.91 17.48
N ALA A 84 0.70 11.02 16.77
CA ALA A 84 -0.23 9.91 16.60
C ALA A 84 0.42 8.74 15.84
N HIS A 85 1.19 9.05 14.78
CA HIS A 85 1.88 8.03 14.01
C HIS A 85 2.97 7.34 14.84
N ALA A 86 3.72 8.08 15.65
CA ALA A 86 4.71 7.49 16.56
C ALA A 86 4.05 6.52 17.55
N ALA A 87 2.88 6.88 18.08
CA ALA A 87 2.12 6.00 18.95
C ALA A 87 1.65 4.73 18.23
N TYR A 88 1.21 4.89 16.98
CA TYR A 88 0.81 3.76 16.15
C TYR A 88 1.96 2.78 15.91
N GLU A 89 3.13 3.30 15.50
CA GLU A 89 4.30 2.48 15.26
C GLU A 89 4.80 1.79 16.54
N ALA A 90 4.74 2.47 17.67
CA ALA A 90 5.12 1.90 18.96
C ALA A 90 4.22 0.73 19.35
N ARG A 91 2.92 0.84 19.04
CA ARG A 91 1.95 -0.22 19.38
C ARG A 91 2.01 -1.40 18.44
N PHE A 92 2.09 -1.17 17.13
CA PHE A 92 1.93 -2.22 16.12
C PHE A 92 3.23 -2.65 15.45
N GLY A 93 4.30 -1.87 15.56
CA GLY A 93 5.61 -2.23 15.03
C GLY A 93 5.79 -1.98 13.54
N HIS A 94 4.87 -1.25 12.89
CA HIS A 94 4.98 -0.90 11.47
C HIS A 94 4.31 0.44 11.21
N ALA A 95 4.56 1.03 10.04
CA ALA A 95 3.94 2.28 9.66
C ALA A 95 2.42 2.11 9.44
N PHE A 96 1.68 3.19 9.68
CA PHE A 96 0.26 3.22 9.36
C PHE A 96 0.07 3.24 7.85
N VAL A 97 -0.75 2.33 7.34
CA VAL A 97 -1.04 2.24 5.90
C VAL A 97 -2.51 2.50 5.65
N ILE A 98 -2.78 3.33 4.65
CA ILE A 98 -4.12 3.70 4.26
C ILE A 98 -4.14 4.10 2.78
N CYS A 99 -5.18 3.71 2.07
CA CYS A 99 -5.40 4.12 0.69
C CYS A 99 -6.20 5.41 0.67
N LEU A 100 -5.64 6.45 0.04
CA LEU A 100 -6.24 7.78 0.01
C LEU A 100 -6.88 8.13 -1.35
N SER A 101 -7.01 7.18 -2.26
CA SER A 101 -7.48 7.43 -3.63
C SER A 101 -8.87 8.06 -3.70
N ALA A 102 -9.74 7.75 -2.75
CA ALA A 102 -11.10 8.28 -2.69
C ALA A 102 -11.23 9.53 -1.82
N VAL A 103 -10.13 10.01 -1.26
CA VAL A 103 -10.13 11.15 -0.33
C VAL A 103 -9.65 12.41 -1.06
N PRO A 104 -10.41 13.52 -1.01
CA PRO A 104 -9.94 14.78 -1.60
C PRO A 104 -8.63 15.22 -0.96
N PRO A 105 -7.67 15.79 -1.74
CA PRO A 105 -6.36 16.16 -1.20
C PRO A 105 -6.40 17.09 0.01
N GLY A 106 -7.36 18.00 0.06
CA GLY A 106 -7.53 18.93 1.17
C GLY A 106 -7.98 18.26 2.48
N GLU A 107 -8.48 17.03 2.42
CA GLU A 107 -8.97 16.28 3.57
C GLU A 107 -8.02 15.15 3.98
N SER A 108 -6.90 14.97 3.27
CA SER A 108 -6.00 13.85 3.50
C SER A 108 -5.42 13.84 4.91
N LEU A 109 -4.97 14.99 5.42
CA LEU A 109 -4.38 15.08 6.75
C LEU A 109 -5.37 14.66 7.84
N ASP A 110 -6.59 15.21 7.78
CA ASP A 110 -7.65 14.87 8.74
C ASP A 110 -8.03 13.40 8.66
N HIS A 111 -8.11 12.88 7.43
CA HIS A 111 -8.47 11.48 7.20
C HIS A 111 -7.43 10.53 7.80
N VAL A 112 -6.14 10.82 7.57
CA VAL A 112 -5.05 10.01 8.13
C VAL A 112 -5.03 10.09 9.64
N LEU A 113 -5.12 11.29 10.20
CA LEU A 113 -5.09 11.48 11.66
C LEU A 113 -6.28 10.78 12.34
N THR A 114 -7.48 10.93 11.79
CA THR A 114 -8.68 10.27 12.30
C THR A 114 -8.55 8.75 12.19
N GLY A 115 -8.02 8.27 11.07
CA GLY A 115 -7.76 6.85 10.86
C GLY A 115 -6.80 6.25 11.86
N ILE A 116 -5.70 6.94 12.13
CA ILE A 116 -4.72 6.49 13.13
C ILE A 116 -5.39 6.38 14.50
N ARG A 117 -6.08 7.43 14.92
CA ARG A 117 -6.74 7.47 16.24
C ARG A 117 -7.77 6.37 16.39
N SER A 118 -8.55 6.11 15.35
CA SER A 118 -9.54 5.05 15.33
C SER A 118 -8.90 3.66 15.43
N ARG A 119 -7.81 3.45 14.71
CA ARG A 119 -7.17 2.14 14.61
C ARG A 119 -6.22 1.85 15.77
N LEU A 120 -5.79 2.86 16.52
CA LEU A 120 -4.93 2.68 17.69
C LEU A 120 -5.54 1.79 18.76
N THR A 121 -6.85 1.72 18.83
CA THR A 121 -7.58 0.90 19.83
C THR A 121 -7.85 -0.53 19.36
N ASN A 122 -7.52 -0.87 18.12
CA ASN A 122 -7.70 -2.22 17.62
C ASN A 122 -6.75 -3.20 18.30
N ASP A 123 -7.18 -4.45 18.46
CA ASP A 123 -6.26 -5.52 18.80
C ASP A 123 -5.24 -5.70 17.67
N PRO A 124 -3.97 -6.10 17.96
CA PRO A 124 -2.96 -6.27 16.93
C PRO A 124 -3.37 -7.19 15.79
N GLU A 125 -4.12 -8.25 16.07
CA GLU A 125 -4.61 -9.17 15.01
C GLU A 125 -5.64 -8.50 14.11
N ASP A 126 -6.55 -7.73 14.69
CA ASP A 126 -7.57 -6.99 13.92
C ASP A 126 -6.91 -5.90 13.08
N GLU A 127 -5.93 -5.21 13.63
CA GLU A 127 -5.21 -4.18 12.89
C GLU A 127 -4.42 -4.78 11.72
N ARG A 128 -3.87 -5.98 11.89
CA ARG A 128 -3.19 -6.68 10.80
C ARG A 128 -4.12 -6.94 9.61
N VAL A 129 -5.35 -7.33 9.88
CA VAL A 129 -6.37 -7.55 8.84
C VAL A 129 -6.67 -6.24 8.10
N VAL A 130 -6.85 -5.15 8.84
CA VAL A 130 -7.11 -3.83 8.25
C VAL A 130 -5.92 -3.35 7.43
N ALA A 131 -4.71 -3.49 7.96
CA ALA A 131 -3.49 -3.10 7.24
C ALA A 131 -3.32 -3.91 5.95
N ALA A 132 -3.57 -5.21 5.99
CA ALA A 132 -3.50 -6.06 4.80
C ALA A 132 -4.50 -5.62 3.73
N GLU A 133 -5.71 -5.27 4.13
CA GLU A 133 -6.74 -4.78 3.20
C GLU A 133 -6.32 -3.46 2.55
N GLU A 134 -5.78 -2.53 3.34
CA GLU A 134 -5.31 -1.26 2.81
C GLU A 134 -4.09 -1.44 1.88
N LEU A 135 -3.19 -2.36 2.21
CA LEU A 135 -2.07 -2.70 1.32
C LEU A 135 -2.55 -3.23 -0.03
N ARG A 136 -3.59 -4.08 -0.03
CA ARG A 136 -4.15 -4.60 -1.29
C ARG A 136 -4.70 -3.47 -2.16
N ARG A 137 -5.41 -2.53 -1.55
CA ARG A 137 -5.94 -1.35 -2.26
C ARG A 137 -4.80 -0.48 -2.81
N LEU A 138 -3.78 -0.24 -2.00
CA LEU A 138 -2.61 0.54 -2.42
C LEU A 138 -1.87 -0.13 -3.57
N ALA A 139 -1.67 -1.44 -3.51
CA ALA A 139 -0.97 -2.18 -4.55
C ALA A 139 -1.68 -2.04 -5.90
N LYS A 140 -3.00 -2.21 -5.92
CA LYS A 140 -3.79 -2.07 -7.14
C LYS A 140 -3.73 -0.65 -7.69
N GLU A 141 -3.85 0.34 -6.83
CA GLU A 141 -3.79 1.75 -7.24
C GLU A 141 -2.42 2.09 -7.82
N ARG A 142 -1.35 1.69 -7.13
CA ARG A 142 0.02 1.96 -7.57
C ARG A 142 0.32 1.30 -8.91
N LEU A 143 -0.08 0.05 -9.07
CA LEU A 143 0.16 -0.68 -10.31
C LEU A 143 -0.66 -0.12 -11.47
N ALA A 144 -1.93 0.18 -11.24
CA ALA A 144 -2.77 0.79 -12.27
C ALA A 144 -2.19 2.13 -12.74
N ARG A 145 -1.71 2.93 -11.82
CA ARG A 145 -1.10 4.23 -12.14
C ARG A 145 0.16 4.07 -12.98
N LEU A 146 1.01 3.10 -12.63
CA LEU A 146 2.24 2.83 -13.39
C LEU A 146 1.95 2.35 -14.80
N LEU A 147 1.00 1.45 -14.98
CA LEU A 147 0.74 0.81 -16.25
C LEU A 147 -0.17 1.60 -17.17
N GLN A 148 -0.94 2.53 -16.64
CA GLN A 148 -1.76 3.43 -17.46
C GLN A 148 -0.96 4.60 -18.01
N GLY A 149 0.33 4.70 -17.65
CA GLY A 149 1.16 5.81 -18.10
C GLY A 149 0.73 7.15 -17.53
N ILE A 150 -0.02 7.16 -16.44
CA ILE A 150 -0.38 8.37 -15.73
C ILE A 150 0.80 8.80 -14.88
N ALA A 151 1.93 8.79 -15.44
CA ALA A 151 3.10 9.43 -14.90
C ALA A 151 3.13 10.82 -15.50
N ALA A 152 2.18 11.57 -15.23
CA ALA A 152 2.29 12.96 -15.65
C ALA A 152 2.48 13.80 -14.43
#